data_cf36b8e162e5b57c7e7005afc98ac591
#
_entry.id   cf36b8e162e5b57c7e7005afc98ac591
#
_cell.length_a   1.000
_cell.length_b   1.000
_cell.length_c   1.000
_cell.angle_alpha   90.00
_cell.angle_beta   90.00
_cell.angle_gamma   90.00
#
_symmetry.space_group_name_H-M   'P 1'
#
loop_
_entity.id
_entity.type
_entity.pdbx_description
1 polymer ?
#
loop_
_entity_poly.entity_id
_entity_poly.type
_entity_poly.pdbx_seq_one_letter_code
_entity_poly.pdbx_strand_id
1 'polypeptide(L)'
;MVDNRYATALVIGSVLSLLATVYLSIAVGTQHWYQYRSPPGNHEASNASELREDFINGEFDEKTYSDTLFRLNGTLGLWWRCVQAPGQSHWFKEPDPKMVTQCVSFTLPQQFVPKYKDPGNHNTGEDVLRTYLWRCQFLLPLVSLALVFLSGLIGVCACLCRSITPTLCVGVLHLLAGLCSLGTVCCFLAGMDLLHRVSVPPDGSLGWSLYLALISSPLQMMAAALFLWAARSHRQNYTRMTAYRVA
;
A
#
# COMPACT_ATOMS: atom_id res chain seq x y z
N MET A 1 -7.34 -38.98 16.25
CA MET A 1 -6.07 -38.73 15.57
C MET A 1 -6.18 -37.38 14.90
N VAL A 2 -5.42 -36.38 15.33
CA VAL A 2 -5.38 -35.09 14.63
C VAL A 2 -4.65 -35.32 13.32
N ASP A 3 -5.26 -34.94 12.19
CA ASP A 3 -4.63 -35.08 10.88
C ASP A 3 -3.43 -34.12 10.84
N ASN A 4 -2.21 -34.64 10.95
CA ASN A 4 -0.99 -33.84 10.99
C ASN A 4 -0.88 -32.90 9.78
N ARG A 5 -1.44 -33.31 8.63
CA ARG A 5 -1.43 -32.50 7.40
C ARG A 5 -2.32 -31.25 7.54
N TYR A 6 -3.47 -31.40 8.16
CA TYR A 6 -4.38 -30.29 8.46
C TYR A 6 -3.70 -29.25 9.38
N ALA A 7 -3.17 -29.72 10.51
CA ALA A 7 -2.47 -28.87 11.47
C ALA A 7 -1.26 -28.15 10.84
N THR A 8 -0.44 -28.86 10.06
CA THR A 8 0.70 -28.29 9.36
C THR A 8 0.29 -27.21 8.37
N ALA A 9 -0.77 -27.43 7.59
CA ALA A 9 -1.28 -26.41 6.64
C ALA A 9 -1.78 -25.16 7.33
N LEU A 10 -2.46 -25.30 8.48
CA LEU A 10 -2.90 -24.16 9.26
C LEU A 10 -1.72 -23.36 9.83
N VAL A 11 -0.70 -24.01 10.35
CA VAL A 11 0.49 -23.35 10.89
C VAL A 11 1.25 -22.61 9.79
N ILE A 12 1.54 -23.27 8.67
CA ILE A 12 2.26 -22.66 7.54
C ILE A 12 1.44 -21.49 6.97
N GLY A 13 0.13 -21.70 6.76
CA GLY A 13 -0.76 -20.63 6.29
C GLY A 13 -0.79 -19.42 7.21
N SER A 14 -0.81 -19.64 8.53
CA SER A 14 -0.77 -18.56 9.52
C SER A 14 0.56 -17.81 9.51
N VAL A 15 1.69 -18.49 9.38
CA VAL A 15 3.01 -17.86 9.29
C VAL A 15 3.13 -17.02 8.02
N LEU A 16 2.68 -17.55 6.87
CA LEU A 16 2.69 -16.81 5.61
C LEU A 16 1.78 -15.58 5.67
N SER A 17 0.60 -15.71 6.26
CA SER A 17 -0.32 -14.59 6.45
C SER A 17 0.27 -13.50 7.35
N LEU A 18 0.90 -13.89 8.46
CA LEU A 18 1.56 -12.94 9.36
C LEU A 18 2.69 -12.19 8.64
N LEU A 19 3.54 -12.91 7.91
CA LEU A 19 4.64 -12.33 7.14
C LEU A 19 4.11 -11.35 6.07
N ALA A 20 3.08 -11.75 5.33
CA ALA A 20 2.44 -10.89 4.34
C ALA A 20 1.85 -9.63 4.96
N THR A 21 1.22 -9.75 6.13
CA THR A 21 0.64 -8.63 6.87
C THR A 21 1.71 -7.65 7.34
N VAL A 22 2.82 -8.15 7.87
CA VAL A 22 3.96 -7.32 8.27
C VAL A 22 4.53 -6.57 7.07
N TYR A 23 4.75 -7.23 5.94
CA TYR A 23 5.25 -6.59 4.72
C TYR A 23 4.30 -5.50 4.21
N LEU A 24 3.00 -5.77 4.16
CA LEU A 24 2.02 -4.78 3.73
C LEU A 24 1.95 -3.59 4.70
N SER A 25 1.99 -3.85 6.01
CA SER A 25 1.95 -2.79 7.02
C SER A 25 3.17 -1.87 6.93
N ILE A 26 4.37 -2.42 6.74
CA ILE A 26 5.60 -1.65 6.51
C ILE A 26 5.49 -0.86 5.21
N ALA A 27 5.01 -1.49 4.13
CA ALA A 27 4.84 -0.83 2.86
C ALA A 27 3.89 0.38 2.95
N VAL A 28 2.74 0.21 3.62
CA VAL A 28 1.75 1.28 3.82
C VAL A 28 2.30 2.41 4.68
N GLY A 29 3.05 2.10 5.74
CA GLY A 29 3.58 3.08 6.69
C GLY A 29 4.78 3.87 6.19
N THR A 30 5.38 3.51 5.06
CA THR A 30 6.65 4.10 4.59
C THR A 30 6.49 4.93 3.31
N GLN A 31 7.42 5.88 3.12
CA GLN A 31 7.39 6.84 2.01
C GLN A 31 8.20 6.38 0.77
N HIS A 32 8.69 5.15 0.71
CA HIS A 32 9.59 4.68 -0.33
C HIS A 32 8.89 3.82 -1.39
N TRP A 33 7.75 4.27 -1.91
CA TRP A 33 7.07 3.63 -3.04
C TRP A 33 7.68 4.03 -4.37
N TYR A 34 8.06 5.31 -4.49
CA TYR A 34 8.72 5.86 -5.65
C TYR A 34 9.76 6.88 -5.20
N GLN A 35 10.94 6.86 -5.84
CA GLN A 35 12.00 7.83 -5.65
C GLN A 35 12.19 8.62 -6.92
N TYR A 36 12.26 9.93 -6.82
CA TYR A 36 12.43 10.82 -7.96
C TYR A 36 13.59 11.76 -7.74
N ARG A 37 14.24 12.13 -8.86
CA ARG A 37 15.34 13.10 -8.90
C ARG A 37 14.94 14.26 -9.78
N SER A 38 15.20 15.46 -9.30
CA SER A 38 15.01 16.68 -10.08
C SER A 38 16.10 16.82 -11.14
N PRO A 39 15.78 17.37 -12.32
CA PRO A 39 16.79 17.70 -13.31
C PRO A 39 17.87 18.63 -12.74
N PRO A 40 19.16 18.46 -13.13
CA PRO A 40 20.22 19.35 -12.70
C PRO A 40 19.97 20.76 -13.24
N GLY A 41 19.92 21.76 -12.39
CA GLY A 41 19.66 23.16 -12.74
C GLY A 41 18.72 23.90 -11.80
N ASN A 42 17.89 23.20 -11.04
CA ASN A 42 16.93 23.78 -10.10
C ASN A 42 17.47 23.92 -8.66
N HIS A 43 18.75 23.67 -8.44
CA HIS A 43 19.37 23.60 -7.11
C HIS A 43 19.99 24.91 -6.61
N GLU A 44 19.62 26.07 -7.17
CA GLU A 44 20.02 27.33 -6.55
C GLU A 44 19.36 27.45 -5.17
N ALA A 45 20.19 27.61 -4.14
CA ALA A 45 19.78 27.52 -2.73
C ALA A 45 18.66 28.51 -2.35
N SER A 46 18.51 29.63 -3.06
CA SER A 46 17.43 30.60 -2.86
C SER A 46 16.07 30.05 -3.31
N ASN A 47 16.03 29.33 -4.42
CA ASN A 47 14.79 28.76 -4.95
C ASN A 47 14.37 27.52 -4.17
N ALA A 48 15.30 26.76 -3.57
CA ALA A 48 15.00 25.55 -2.80
C ALA A 48 14.32 25.85 -1.45
N SER A 49 14.62 27.00 -0.81
CA SER A 49 13.95 27.39 0.43
C SER A 49 12.51 27.85 0.18
N GLU A 50 12.27 28.58 -0.90
CA GLU A 50 10.95 29.04 -1.30
C GLU A 50 10.07 27.85 -1.72
N LEU A 51 10.59 26.93 -2.54
CA LEU A 51 9.92 25.70 -2.92
C LEU A 51 9.59 24.79 -1.71
N ARG A 52 10.45 24.82 -0.68
CA ARG A 52 10.18 24.09 0.56
C ARG A 52 9.03 24.70 1.33
N GLU A 53 8.96 26.03 1.44
CA GLU A 53 7.85 26.72 2.12
C GLU A 53 6.54 26.51 1.38
N ASP A 54 6.53 26.59 0.07
CA ASP A 54 5.38 26.27 -0.78
C ASP A 54 4.93 24.83 -0.61
N PHE A 55 5.87 23.89 -0.48
CA PHE A 55 5.57 22.49 -0.24
C PHE A 55 4.91 22.24 1.13
N ILE A 56 5.34 22.96 2.17
CA ILE A 56 4.83 22.79 3.54
C ILE A 56 3.49 23.51 3.73
N ASN A 57 3.37 24.72 3.19
CA ASN A 57 2.25 25.64 3.45
C ASN A 57 1.24 25.69 2.29
N GLY A 58 1.56 25.06 1.14
CA GLY A 58 0.71 25.07 -0.04
C GLY A 58 -0.65 24.40 0.19
N GLU A 59 -1.69 24.97 -0.38
CA GLU A 59 -2.98 24.29 -0.46
C GLU A 59 -2.81 22.98 -1.25
N PHE A 60 -3.48 21.93 -0.79
CA PHE A 60 -3.44 20.63 -1.41
C PHE A 60 -4.24 20.64 -2.73
N ASP A 61 -3.71 21.30 -3.75
CA ASP A 61 -4.16 21.20 -5.14
C ASP A 61 -3.20 20.27 -5.91
N GLU A 62 -3.75 19.24 -6.57
CA GLU A 62 -2.94 18.20 -7.19
C GLU A 62 -2.04 18.72 -8.31
N LYS A 63 -2.48 19.76 -9.04
CA LYS A 63 -1.68 20.34 -10.14
C LYS A 63 -0.48 21.11 -9.60
N THR A 64 -0.72 22.07 -8.73
CA THR A 64 0.33 22.88 -8.09
C THR A 64 1.26 21.99 -7.29
N TYR A 65 0.72 21.01 -6.60
CA TYR A 65 1.46 20.07 -5.80
C TYR A 65 2.37 19.17 -6.64
N SER A 66 1.91 18.62 -7.75
CA SER A 66 2.72 17.79 -8.66
C SER A 66 3.84 18.61 -9.29
N ASP A 67 3.57 19.85 -9.67
CA ASP A 67 4.56 20.74 -10.27
C ASP A 67 5.67 21.11 -9.28
N THR A 68 5.33 21.31 -8.01
CA THR A 68 6.30 21.64 -6.95
C THR A 68 7.07 20.40 -6.49
N LEU A 69 6.38 19.26 -6.38
CA LEU A 69 6.96 18.00 -5.89
C LEU A 69 8.17 17.56 -6.69
N PHE A 70 8.09 17.63 -8.04
CA PHE A 70 9.13 17.13 -8.92
C PHE A 70 10.27 18.13 -9.20
N ARG A 71 10.20 19.32 -8.62
CA ARG A 71 11.30 20.31 -8.70
C ARG A 71 12.44 20.01 -7.73
N LEU A 72 12.21 19.25 -6.69
CA LEU A 72 13.21 18.81 -5.71
C LEU A 72 13.32 17.29 -5.71
N ASN A 73 14.48 16.76 -5.31
CA ASN A 73 14.63 15.34 -5.09
C ASN A 73 13.73 14.88 -3.94
N GLY A 74 13.20 13.66 -4.03
CA GLY A 74 12.36 13.19 -2.96
C GLY A 74 11.83 11.77 -3.12
N THR A 75 10.90 11.43 -2.25
CA THR A 75 10.21 10.14 -2.23
C THR A 75 8.71 10.31 -2.09
N LEU A 76 7.99 9.38 -2.69
CA LEU A 76 6.55 9.31 -2.69
C LEU A 76 6.08 8.04 -2.02
N GLY A 77 5.19 8.14 -1.03
CA GLY A 77 4.50 7.02 -0.40
C GLY A 77 3.00 7.11 -0.62
N LEU A 78 2.24 6.22 -0.01
CA LEU A 78 0.77 6.27 -0.06
C LEU A 78 0.21 7.44 0.77
N TRP A 79 0.82 7.69 1.94
CA TRP A 79 0.41 8.73 2.90
C TRP A 79 1.37 9.91 2.97
N TRP A 80 2.60 9.72 2.48
CA TRP A 80 3.69 10.64 2.66
C TRP A 80 4.19 11.17 1.32
N ARG A 81 4.54 12.44 1.33
CA ARG A 81 5.30 13.10 0.28
C ARG A 81 6.52 13.72 0.94
N CYS A 82 7.68 13.38 0.46
CA CYS A 82 8.93 13.85 1.03
C CYS A 82 9.78 14.53 -0.03
N VAL A 83 10.38 15.66 0.33
CA VAL A 83 11.35 16.38 -0.50
C VAL A 83 12.64 16.55 0.26
N GLN A 84 13.76 16.59 -0.44
CA GLN A 84 15.06 16.91 0.11
C GLN A 84 15.36 18.38 -0.15
N ALA A 85 15.47 19.17 0.91
CA ALA A 85 15.77 20.60 0.86
C ALA A 85 16.98 20.91 1.75
N PRO A 86 17.73 22.00 1.46
CA PRO A 86 18.79 22.47 2.31
C PRO A 86 18.25 22.80 3.71
N GLY A 87 18.86 22.25 4.75
CA GLY A 87 18.52 22.57 6.12
C GLY A 87 18.90 24.02 6.46
N GLN A 88 18.02 24.75 7.12
CA GLN A 88 18.36 26.07 7.68
C GLN A 88 19.03 25.86 9.04
N SER A 89 20.31 26.19 9.13
CA SER A 89 20.98 26.35 10.42
C SER A 89 20.73 27.77 10.94
N HIS A 90 20.11 27.91 12.09
CA HIS A 90 19.88 29.21 12.72
C HIS A 90 21.15 29.90 13.24
N TRP A 91 22.24 29.15 13.39
CA TRP A 91 23.44 29.59 14.07
C TRP A 91 24.65 29.81 13.17
N PHE A 92 24.75 29.09 12.04
CA PHE A 92 25.91 29.22 11.15
C PHE A 92 25.46 29.08 9.69
N LYS A 93 25.96 29.97 8.84
CA LYS A 93 25.87 29.84 7.39
C LYS A 93 26.95 28.88 6.93
N GLU A 94 26.60 27.61 6.86
CA GLU A 94 27.52 26.58 6.33
C GLU A 94 27.69 26.77 4.82
N PRO A 95 28.90 26.61 4.28
CA PRO A 95 29.16 26.70 2.84
C PRO A 95 28.42 25.63 2.04
N ASP A 96 28.17 24.45 2.64
CA ASP A 96 27.36 23.36 2.08
C ASP A 96 26.22 23.01 3.05
N PRO A 97 25.00 23.52 2.83
CA PRO A 97 23.89 23.22 3.70
C PRO A 97 23.55 21.73 3.63
N LYS A 98 23.52 21.08 4.80
CA LYS A 98 23.14 19.69 4.92
C LYS A 98 21.71 19.48 4.39
N MET A 99 21.54 18.59 3.44
CA MET A 99 20.22 18.24 2.91
C MET A 99 19.38 17.52 3.98
N VAL A 100 18.20 18.03 4.24
CA VAL A 100 17.23 17.50 5.20
C VAL A 100 16.01 17.03 4.45
N THR A 101 15.54 15.83 4.78
CA THR A 101 14.27 15.30 4.23
C THR A 101 13.10 15.89 4.98
N GLN A 102 12.23 16.60 4.28
CA GLN A 102 10.99 17.13 4.79
C GLN A 102 9.81 16.34 4.24
N CYS A 103 8.96 15.84 5.12
CA CYS A 103 7.81 15.03 4.74
C CYS A 103 6.50 15.72 5.13
N VAL A 104 5.52 15.65 4.25
CA VAL A 104 4.14 16.05 4.49
C VAL A 104 3.26 14.82 4.40
N SER A 105 2.43 14.60 5.41
CA SER A 105 1.46 13.52 5.42
C SER A 105 0.10 14.02 4.95
N PHE A 106 -0.63 13.18 4.25
CA PHE A 106 -2.01 13.46 3.87
C PHE A 106 -2.98 12.79 4.83
N THR A 107 -3.79 13.60 5.46
CA THR A 107 -4.87 13.10 6.33
C THR A 107 -5.97 12.44 5.51
N LEU A 108 -6.75 11.56 6.15
CA LEU A 108 -7.86 10.86 5.51
C LEU A 108 -8.85 11.83 4.81
N PRO A 109 -9.28 12.94 5.44
CA PRO A 109 -10.14 13.91 4.78
C PRO A 109 -9.53 14.54 3.51
N GLN A 110 -8.23 14.84 3.53
CA GLN A 110 -7.53 15.42 2.37
C GLN A 110 -7.49 14.47 1.17
N GLN A 111 -7.51 13.14 1.39
CA GLN A 111 -7.55 12.15 0.32
C GLN A 111 -8.88 12.16 -0.46
N PHE A 112 -9.95 12.65 0.16
CA PHE A 112 -11.29 12.70 -0.44
C PHE A 112 -11.71 14.09 -0.90
N VAL A 113 -10.86 15.11 -0.74
CA VAL A 113 -11.12 16.44 -1.31
C VAL A 113 -11.22 16.31 -2.83
N PRO A 114 -12.23 16.93 -3.47
CA PRO A 114 -12.29 16.97 -4.93
C PRO A 114 -11.06 17.63 -5.49
N LYS A 115 -10.37 16.93 -6.38
CA LYS A 115 -9.20 17.41 -7.08
C LYS A 115 -9.67 18.13 -8.35
N TYR A 116 -8.90 19.10 -8.84
CA TYR A 116 -9.24 19.89 -10.04
C TYR A 116 -10.44 20.84 -9.87
N LYS A 117 -10.35 21.75 -8.88
CA LYS A 117 -11.42 22.73 -8.57
C LYS A 117 -11.40 24.01 -9.39
N ASP A 118 -10.49 24.20 -10.31
CA ASP A 118 -10.38 25.46 -11.05
C ASP A 118 -11.70 25.75 -11.79
N PRO A 119 -12.32 26.93 -11.58
CA PRO A 119 -13.50 27.34 -12.28
C PRO A 119 -13.17 27.44 -13.79
N GLY A 120 -13.74 26.57 -14.59
CA GLY A 120 -13.51 26.49 -16.04
C GLY A 120 -12.70 25.27 -16.49
N ASN A 121 -12.15 24.49 -15.60
CA ASN A 121 -11.51 23.23 -15.95
C ASN A 121 -12.57 22.13 -16.05
N HIS A 122 -12.95 21.79 -17.27
CA HIS A 122 -13.75 20.59 -17.53
C HIS A 122 -12.85 19.38 -17.27
N ASN A 123 -13.12 18.65 -16.18
CA ASN A 123 -12.40 17.42 -15.85
C ASN A 123 -12.38 16.50 -17.06
N THR A 124 -11.20 16.23 -17.58
CA THR A 124 -11.03 15.23 -18.63
C THR A 124 -11.27 13.84 -18.05
N GLY A 125 -11.61 12.86 -18.88
CA GLY A 125 -11.79 11.48 -18.42
C GLY A 125 -10.53 10.92 -17.74
N GLU A 126 -9.34 11.41 -18.10
CA GLU A 126 -8.06 11.06 -17.47
C GLU A 126 -7.96 11.59 -16.04
N ASP A 127 -8.42 12.81 -15.77
CA ASP A 127 -8.40 13.40 -14.42
C ASP A 127 -9.31 12.62 -13.46
N VAL A 128 -10.47 12.19 -13.95
CA VAL A 128 -11.39 11.34 -13.20
C VAL A 128 -10.72 10.00 -12.90
N LEU A 129 -10.08 9.37 -13.89
CA LEU A 129 -9.36 8.10 -13.72
C LEU A 129 -8.23 8.23 -12.70
N ARG A 130 -7.41 9.29 -12.76
CA ARG A 130 -6.33 9.57 -11.78
C ARG A 130 -6.90 9.68 -10.37
N THR A 131 -8.01 10.38 -10.20
CA THR A 131 -8.67 10.52 -8.88
C THR A 131 -9.11 9.17 -8.33
N TYR A 132 -9.71 8.30 -9.16
CA TYR A 132 -10.11 6.96 -8.73
C TYR A 132 -8.91 6.07 -8.42
N LEU A 133 -7.88 6.06 -9.25
CA LEU A 133 -6.66 5.30 -8.99
C LEU A 133 -6.00 5.73 -7.68
N TRP A 134 -5.93 7.04 -7.43
CA TRP A 134 -5.42 7.60 -6.19
C TRP A 134 -6.20 7.10 -4.97
N ARG A 135 -7.52 7.14 -5.02
CA ARG A 135 -8.38 6.66 -3.93
C ARG A 135 -8.27 5.15 -3.74
N CYS A 136 -8.22 4.40 -4.83
CA CYS A 136 -8.09 2.95 -4.77
C CYS A 136 -6.75 2.52 -4.16
N GLN A 137 -5.62 3.10 -4.60
CA GLN A 137 -4.30 2.76 -4.06
C GLN A 137 -4.20 3.02 -2.56
N PHE A 138 -4.98 3.98 -2.06
CA PHE A 138 -5.03 4.35 -0.66
C PHE A 138 -5.96 3.45 0.17
N LEU A 139 -7.16 3.15 -0.35
CA LEU A 139 -8.17 2.38 0.38
C LEU A 139 -7.91 0.88 0.36
N LEU A 140 -7.47 0.32 -0.76
CA LEU A 140 -7.31 -1.12 -0.93
C LEU A 140 -6.37 -1.77 0.09
N PRO A 141 -5.20 -1.19 0.46
CA PRO A 141 -4.35 -1.80 1.47
C PRO A 141 -4.97 -1.78 2.86
N LEU A 142 -5.78 -0.75 3.19
CA LEU A 142 -6.51 -0.70 4.45
C LEU A 142 -7.59 -1.78 4.49
N VAL A 143 -8.32 -1.96 3.39
CA VAL A 143 -9.30 -3.06 3.24
C VAL A 143 -8.61 -4.41 3.38
N SER A 144 -7.44 -4.60 2.75
CA SER A 144 -6.66 -5.83 2.88
C SER A 144 -6.31 -6.13 4.33
N LEU A 145 -5.77 -5.15 5.07
CA LEU A 145 -5.42 -5.30 6.48
C LEU A 145 -6.65 -5.57 7.35
N ALA A 146 -7.78 -4.91 7.08
CA ALA A 146 -9.04 -5.16 7.80
C ALA A 146 -9.57 -6.58 7.56
N LEU A 147 -9.50 -7.08 6.33
CA LEU A 147 -9.89 -8.46 5.99
C LEU A 147 -9.02 -9.49 6.69
N VAL A 148 -7.70 -9.25 6.77
CA VAL A 148 -6.78 -10.14 7.51
C VAL A 148 -7.07 -10.10 9.01
N PHE A 149 -7.33 -8.94 9.57
CA PHE A 149 -7.72 -8.81 10.98
C PHE A 149 -9.01 -9.57 11.28
N LEU A 150 -10.04 -9.39 10.45
CA LEU A 150 -11.30 -10.13 10.56
C LEU A 150 -11.09 -11.64 10.43
N SER A 151 -10.24 -12.05 9.50
CA SER A 151 -9.84 -13.44 9.29
C SER A 151 -9.18 -14.03 10.55
N GLY A 152 -8.33 -13.25 11.23
CA GLY A 152 -7.71 -13.63 12.50
C GLY A 152 -8.75 -13.90 13.60
N LEU A 153 -9.75 -13.02 13.75
CA LEU A 153 -10.84 -13.19 14.71
C LEU A 153 -11.65 -14.47 14.42
N ILE A 154 -12.02 -14.68 13.14
CA ILE A 154 -12.75 -15.89 12.74
C ILE A 154 -11.88 -17.13 12.91
N GLY A 155 -10.57 -17.04 12.67
CA GLY A 155 -9.62 -18.13 12.88
C GLY A 155 -9.53 -18.58 14.33
N VAL A 156 -9.53 -17.66 15.29
CA VAL A 156 -9.61 -17.98 16.72
C VAL A 156 -10.91 -18.72 17.03
N CYS A 157 -12.06 -18.24 16.53
CA CYS A 157 -13.34 -18.94 16.66
C CYS A 157 -13.31 -20.34 16.04
N ALA A 158 -12.66 -20.50 14.87
CA ALA A 158 -12.50 -21.80 14.20
C ALA A 158 -11.74 -22.81 15.07
N CYS A 159 -10.67 -22.36 15.72
CA CYS A 159 -9.87 -23.18 16.64
C CYS A 159 -10.69 -23.63 17.85
N LEU A 160 -11.50 -22.75 18.42
CA LEU A 160 -12.32 -23.03 19.60
C LEU A 160 -13.49 -23.97 19.27
N CYS A 161 -14.19 -23.72 18.16
CA CYS A 161 -15.40 -24.46 17.78
C CYS A 161 -15.12 -25.74 16.97
N ARG A 162 -13.89 -25.96 16.52
CA ARG A 162 -13.47 -27.09 15.65
C ARG A 162 -14.38 -27.27 14.42
N SER A 163 -14.85 -26.18 13.84
CA SER A 163 -15.79 -26.20 12.72
C SER A 163 -15.04 -25.97 11.37
N ILE A 164 -15.56 -26.59 10.32
CA ILE A 164 -15.00 -26.50 8.95
C ILE A 164 -15.33 -25.15 8.30
N THR A 165 -16.53 -24.66 8.54
CA THR A 165 -17.06 -23.42 7.91
C THR A 165 -16.19 -22.19 8.18
N PRO A 166 -15.75 -21.94 9.42
CA PRO A 166 -14.86 -20.81 9.70
C PRO A 166 -13.51 -20.89 8.97
N THR A 167 -12.93 -22.08 8.84
CA THR A 167 -11.66 -22.27 8.12
C THR A 167 -11.78 -21.94 6.63
N LEU A 168 -12.91 -22.30 6.01
CA LEU A 168 -13.21 -21.90 4.64
C LEU A 168 -13.33 -20.37 4.51
N CYS A 169 -14.05 -19.74 5.44
CA CYS A 169 -14.20 -18.29 5.48
C CYS A 169 -12.85 -17.59 5.61
N VAL A 170 -11.97 -18.05 6.50
CA VAL A 170 -10.60 -17.57 6.64
C VAL A 170 -9.84 -17.62 5.31
N GLY A 171 -9.92 -18.74 4.58
CA GLY A 171 -9.28 -18.87 3.28
C GLY A 171 -9.79 -17.86 2.25
N VAL A 172 -11.09 -17.65 2.18
CA VAL A 172 -11.70 -16.67 1.26
C VAL A 172 -11.29 -15.25 1.61
N LEU A 173 -11.29 -14.88 2.89
CA LEU A 173 -10.87 -13.55 3.35
C LEU A 173 -9.41 -13.25 3.01
N HIS A 174 -8.52 -14.26 3.16
CA HIS A 174 -7.12 -14.13 2.75
C HIS A 174 -6.94 -13.97 1.24
N LEU A 175 -7.75 -14.67 0.45
CA LEU A 175 -7.74 -14.50 -1.01
C LEU A 175 -8.15 -13.08 -1.40
N LEU A 176 -9.23 -12.56 -0.83
CA LEU A 176 -9.68 -11.18 -1.06
C LEU A 176 -8.63 -10.16 -0.60
N ALA A 177 -8.00 -10.38 0.55
CA ALA A 177 -6.92 -9.54 1.05
C ALA A 177 -5.72 -9.51 0.08
N GLY A 178 -5.32 -10.67 -0.45
CA GLY A 178 -4.25 -10.76 -1.45
C GLY A 178 -4.60 -10.02 -2.76
N LEU A 179 -5.84 -10.12 -3.22
CA LEU A 179 -6.32 -9.37 -4.39
C LEU A 179 -6.34 -7.85 -4.14
N CYS A 180 -6.76 -7.42 -2.96
CA CYS A 180 -6.71 -5.99 -2.57
C CYS A 180 -5.26 -5.48 -2.54
N SER A 181 -4.32 -6.24 -2.00
CA SER A 181 -2.89 -5.87 -1.99
C SER A 181 -2.33 -5.74 -3.40
N LEU A 182 -2.67 -6.69 -4.30
CA LEU A 182 -2.29 -6.61 -5.70
C LEU A 182 -2.91 -5.39 -6.39
N GLY A 183 -4.20 -5.16 -6.15
CA GLY A 183 -4.92 -4.00 -6.65
C GLY A 183 -4.28 -2.67 -6.24
N THR A 184 -3.76 -2.57 -5.01
CA THR A 184 -3.00 -1.40 -4.55
C THR A 184 -1.80 -1.12 -5.44
N VAL A 185 -0.97 -2.13 -5.69
CA VAL A 185 0.22 -2.01 -6.53
C VAL A 185 -0.15 -1.64 -7.96
N CYS A 186 -1.17 -2.29 -8.53
CA CYS A 186 -1.66 -1.99 -9.88
C CYS A 186 -2.17 -0.54 -9.99
N CYS A 187 -2.97 -0.09 -9.04
CA CYS A 187 -3.48 1.28 -9.02
C CYS A 187 -2.36 2.32 -8.87
N PHE A 188 -1.37 2.03 -8.03
CA PHE A 188 -0.20 2.89 -7.87
C PHE A 188 0.60 3.01 -9.17
N LEU A 189 0.95 1.89 -9.80
CA LEU A 189 1.70 1.89 -11.06
C LEU A 189 0.93 2.57 -12.20
N ALA A 190 -0.37 2.31 -12.32
CA ALA A 190 -1.21 2.98 -13.31
C ALA A 190 -1.30 4.50 -13.04
N GLY A 191 -1.41 4.90 -11.78
CA GLY A 191 -1.39 6.32 -11.39
C GLY A 191 -0.07 7.00 -11.74
N MET A 192 1.06 6.33 -11.53
CA MET A 192 2.39 6.83 -11.90
C MET A 192 2.55 6.93 -13.42
N ASP A 193 2.06 5.97 -14.20
CA ASP A 193 2.10 6.04 -15.67
C ASP A 193 1.33 7.26 -16.19
N LEU A 194 0.13 7.51 -15.66
CA LEU A 194 -0.65 8.71 -16.02
C LEU A 194 0.07 10.00 -15.59
N LEU A 195 0.73 10.01 -14.45
CA LEU A 195 1.50 11.17 -13.99
C LEU A 195 2.67 11.46 -14.93
N HIS A 196 3.40 10.45 -15.38
CA HIS A 196 4.52 10.59 -16.31
C HIS A 196 4.11 11.11 -17.69
N ARG A 197 2.87 10.88 -18.11
CA ARG A 197 2.36 11.42 -19.41
C ARG A 197 2.10 12.91 -19.37
N VAL A 198 1.81 13.47 -18.22
CA VAL A 198 1.43 14.88 -18.05
C VAL A 198 2.60 15.74 -17.59
N SER A 199 3.46 15.21 -16.75
CA SER A 199 4.63 15.90 -16.22
C SER A 199 5.88 15.41 -16.93
N VAL A 200 6.86 16.31 -17.17
CA VAL A 200 8.20 15.91 -17.66
C VAL A 200 8.72 14.88 -16.64
N PRO A 201 8.97 13.63 -17.07
CA PRO A 201 9.31 12.59 -16.13
C PRO A 201 10.66 12.93 -15.49
N PRO A 202 10.69 13.14 -14.16
CA PRO A 202 11.95 13.14 -13.44
C PRO A 202 12.55 11.73 -13.54
N ASP A 203 13.87 11.65 -13.56
CA ASP A 203 14.55 10.38 -13.41
C ASP A 203 14.10 9.75 -12.08
N GLY A 204 13.32 8.69 -12.15
CA GLY A 204 12.73 8.07 -11.00
C GLY A 204 12.83 6.56 -11.02
N SER A 205 12.81 5.97 -9.84
CA SER A 205 12.86 4.53 -9.64
C SER A 205 11.81 4.07 -8.65
N LEU A 206 11.34 2.84 -8.83
CA LEU A 206 10.43 2.20 -7.87
C LEU A 206 11.19 1.95 -6.57
N GLY A 207 10.57 2.30 -5.47
CA GLY A 207 11.15 2.15 -4.14
C GLY A 207 10.87 0.79 -3.52
N TRP A 208 11.60 0.45 -2.47
CA TRP A 208 11.53 -0.85 -1.79
C TRP A 208 10.16 -1.13 -1.14
N SER A 209 9.43 -0.11 -0.71
CA SER A 209 8.09 -0.27 -0.11
C SER A 209 7.09 -0.88 -1.08
N LEU A 210 7.17 -0.49 -2.36
CA LEU A 210 6.34 -1.08 -3.42
C LEU A 210 6.63 -2.57 -3.58
N TYR A 211 7.90 -2.97 -3.53
CA TYR A 211 8.27 -4.38 -3.63
C TYR A 211 7.77 -5.19 -2.43
N LEU A 212 7.78 -4.62 -1.21
CA LEU A 212 7.18 -5.28 -0.06
C LEU A 212 5.68 -5.48 -0.23
N ALA A 213 4.95 -4.48 -0.74
CA ALA A 213 3.54 -4.60 -1.05
C ALA A 213 3.29 -5.67 -2.13
N LEU A 214 4.13 -5.69 -3.17
CA LEU A 214 4.05 -6.68 -4.25
C LEU A 214 4.28 -8.11 -3.75
N ILE A 215 5.26 -8.33 -2.85
CA ILE A 215 5.57 -9.64 -2.26
C ILE A 215 4.46 -10.07 -1.29
N SER A 216 3.82 -9.13 -0.57
CA SER A 216 2.75 -9.46 0.36
C SER A 216 1.56 -10.15 -0.30
N SER A 217 1.23 -9.78 -1.54
CA SER A 217 0.09 -10.33 -2.28
C SER A 217 0.20 -11.85 -2.52
N PRO A 218 1.25 -12.38 -3.17
CA PRO A 218 1.38 -13.83 -3.37
C PRO A 218 1.50 -14.61 -2.06
N LEU A 219 2.14 -14.05 -1.02
CA LEU A 219 2.19 -14.68 0.30
C LEU A 219 0.80 -14.85 0.89
N GLN A 220 -0.05 -13.83 0.75
CA GLN A 220 -1.43 -13.88 1.20
C GLN A 220 -2.28 -14.87 0.40
N MET A 221 -2.06 -14.96 -0.92
CA MET A 221 -2.73 -15.94 -1.78
C MET A 221 -2.29 -17.38 -1.47
N MET A 222 -1.01 -17.60 -1.17
CA MET A 222 -0.51 -18.92 -0.72
C MET A 222 -1.13 -19.30 0.63
N ALA A 223 -1.23 -18.38 1.58
CA ALA A 223 -1.93 -18.61 2.84
C ALA A 223 -3.39 -19.00 2.59
N ALA A 224 -4.09 -18.27 1.71
CA ALA A 224 -5.47 -18.58 1.31
C ALA A 224 -5.60 -20.00 0.75
N ALA A 225 -4.71 -20.39 -0.17
CA ALA A 225 -4.70 -21.72 -0.76
C ALA A 225 -4.53 -22.82 0.29
N LEU A 226 -3.64 -22.61 1.27
CA LEU A 226 -3.43 -23.56 2.38
C LEU A 226 -4.66 -23.69 3.28
N PHE A 227 -5.31 -22.59 3.65
CA PHE A 227 -6.53 -22.61 4.45
C PHE A 227 -7.69 -23.27 3.71
N LEU A 228 -7.86 -22.98 2.42
CA LEU A 228 -8.90 -23.58 1.59
C LEU A 228 -8.65 -25.09 1.40
N TRP A 229 -7.39 -25.47 1.19
CA TRP A 229 -7.00 -26.89 1.08
C TRP A 229 -7.22 -27.62 2.41
N ALA A 230 -6.84 -27.01 3.54
CA ALA A 230 -7.06 -27.57 4.87
C ALA A 230 -8.57 -27.80 5.16
N ALA A 231 -9.42 -26.79 4.84
CA ALA A 231 -10.86 -26.91 5.01
C ALA A 231 -11.46 -28.05 4.16
N ARG A 232 -11.00 -28.18 2.90
CA ARG A 232 -11.45 -29.24 1.98
C ARG A 232 -11.00 -30.62 2.45
N SER A 233 -9.76 -30.77 2.88
CA SER A 233 -9.20 -32.03 3.39
C SER A 233 -9.96 -32.50 4.65
N HIS A 234 -10.21 -31.60 5.58
CA HIS A 234 -10.96 -31.90 6.80
C HIS A 234 -12.38 -32.36 6.49
N ARG A 235 -13.07 -31.73 5.54
CA ARG A 235 -14.42 -32.13 5.11
C ARG A 235 -14.43 -33.54 4.53
N GLN A 236 -13.47 -33.89 3.68
CA GLN A 236 -13.39 -35.23 3.09
C GLN A 236 -13.15 -36.31 4.13
N ASN A 237 -12.28 -36.05 5.12
CA ASN A 237 -12.01 -37.00 6.20
C ASN A 237 -13.23 -37.20 7.10
N TYR A 238 -13.98 -36.13 7.39
CA TYR A 238 -15.22 -36.21 8.17
C TYR A 238 -16.29 -37.06 7.47
N THR A 239 -16.49 -36.87 6.18
CA THR A 239 -17.46 -37.65 5.37
C THR A 239 -17.09 -39.12 5.33
N ARG A 240 -15.79 -39.44 5.20
CA ARG A 240 -15.32 -40.85 5.22
C ARG A 240 -15.60 -41.51 6.58
N MET A 241 -15.27 -40.83 7.69
CA MET A 241 -15.52 -41.38 9.04
C MET A 241 -17.01 -41.63 9.31
N THR A 242 -17.88 -40.79 8.79
CA THR A 242 -19.33 -40.94 8.94
C THR A 242 -19.83 -42.15 8.14
N ALA A 243 -19.31 -42.37 6.92
CA ALA A 243 -19.66 -43.51 6.11
C ALA A 243 -19.26 -44.87 6.77
N TYR A 244 -18.09 -44.91 7.43
CA TYR A 244 -17.67 -46.14 8.16
C TYR A 244 -18.45 -46.41 9.45
N ARG A 245 -19.14 -45.40 10.02
CA ARG A 245 -19.99 -45.62 11.20
C ARG A 245 -21.40 -46.12 10.90
N VAL A 246 -21.83 -45.97 9.65
CA VAL A 246 -23.17 -46.32 9.18
C VAL A 246 -23.17 -47.69 8.49
N ALA A 247 -22.01 -48.20 8.08
CA ALA A 247 -21.78 -49.54 7.53
C ALA A 247 -21.41 -50.51 8.67
#